data_85d5e66fd9e11942b57aa977b49443a0
#
_entry.id   85d5e66fd9e11942b57aa977b49443a0
#
_cell.length_a   1.000
_cell.length_b   1.000
_cell.length_c   1.000
_cell.angle_alpha   90.00
_cell.angle_beta   90.00
_cell.angle_gamma   90.00
#
_symmetry.space_group_name_H-M   'P 1'
#
loop_
_entity.id
_entity.type
_entity.pdbx_description
1 polymer ?
#
loop_
_entity_poly.entity_id
_entity_poly.type
_entity_poly.pdbx_seq_one_letter_code
_entity_poly.pdbx_strand_id
1 'polypeptide(L)'
;MKSKGVWVSLADICINRGEYGIAASAVDYDPKLISYLRISDIRDDGSLDLASRKSVADPKAEKYMLLPNDIVFARTGNSTGRNYFYDPRDGKFAYAGFLIKFSIDPKLVNPRYIKYYCQSSTYWNWVASFNSGSTRGNINAKTYSFMPIFLPSRCEQDFIVKICDSISDKIRVNNRINDYLTA
;
A
#
# COMPACT_ATOMS: atom_id res chain seq x y z
N MET A 1 7.21 17.84 23.93
CA MET A 1 6.49 18.85 23.12
C MET A 1 5.39 18.12 22.35
N LYS A 2 4.11 18.54 22.48
CA LYS A 2 3.05 18.00 21.61
C LYS A 2 3.30 18.55 20.20
N SER A 3 3.50 17.65 19.23
CA SER A 3 3.61 18.02 17.81
C SER A 3 2.36 18.81 17.41
N LYS A 4 2.56 20.01 16.86
CA LYS A 4 1.48 20.81 16.26
C LYS A 4 1.24 20.24 14.85
N GLY A 5 0.41 19.19 14.74
CA GLY A 5 -0.02 18.62 13.49
C GLY A 5 -1.48 18.94 13.20
N VAL A 6 -1.92 18.61 12.00
CA VAL A 6 -3.31 18.76 11.52
C VAL A 6 -3.88 17.42 11.11
N TRP A 7 -5.18 17.25 11.28
CA TRP A 7 -5.91 16.13 10.73
C TRP A 7 -6.43 16.49 9.36
N VAL A 8 -6.19 15.63 8.39
CA VAL A 8 -6.67 15.76 7.00
C VAL A 8 -7.29 14.43 6.57
N SER A 9 -8.05 14.43 5.48
CA SER A 9 -8.46 13.18 4.85
C SER A 9 -7.40 12.68 3.87
N LEU A 10 -7.39 11.37 3.57
CA LEU A 10 -6.48 10.81 2.56
C LEU A 10 -6.64 11.53 1.21
N ALA A 11 -7.89 11.85 0.82
CA ALA A 11 -8.15 12.53 -0.45
C ALA A 11 -7.53 13.93 -0.53
N ASP A 12 -7.35 14.63 0.61
CA ASP A 12 -6.79 15.98 0.63
C ASP A 12 -5.30 16.02 0.28
N ILE A 13 -4.63 14.87 0.33
CA ILE A 13 -3.18 14.73 0.07
C ILE A 13 -2.87 13.86 -1.15
N CYS A 14 -3.88 13.55 -1.96
CA CYS A 14 -3.76 12.71 -3.15
C CYS A 14 -4.03 13.49 -4.43
N ILE A 15 -3.40 13.05 -5.51
CA ILE A 15 -3.63 13.57 -6.87
C ILE A 15 -4.96 13.03 -7.42
N ASN A 16 -5.37 11.82 -7.00
CA ASN A 16 -6.58 11.14 -7.45
C ASN A 16 -7.53 10.80 -6.30
N ARG A 17 -8.76 10.36 -6.62
CA ARG A 17 -9.82 10.05 -5.65
C ARG A 17 -10.00 8.55 -5.36
N GLY A 18 -8.95 7.77 -5.46
CA GLY A 18 -9.03 6.33 -5.29
C GLY A 18 -9.56 5.61 -6.55
N GLU A 19 -8.71 4.77 -7.11
CA GLU A 19 -8.95 4.06 -8.37
C GLU A 19 -8.95 2.56 -8.10
N TYR A 20 -9.97 1.86 -8.59
CA TYR A 20 -10.01 0.39 -8.53
C TYR A 20 -9.08 -0.21 -9.58
N GLY A 21 -8.45 -1.33 -9.22
CA GLY A 21 -7.59 -2.06 -10.14
C GLY A 21 -8.36 -2.80 -11.23
N ILE A 22 -7.60 -3.46 -12.09
CA ILE A 22 -8.16 -4.21 -13.22
C ILE A 22 -8.94 -5.44 -12.74
N ALA A 23 -10.14 -5.62 -13.28
CA ALA A 23 -10.98 -6.80 -13.04
C ALA A 23 -10.63 -7.92 -14.05
N ALA A 24 -9.40 -8.43 -13.96
CA ALA A 24 -8.90 -9.51 -14.80
C ALA A 24 -8.58 -10.76 -13.95
N SER A 25 -8.59 -11.92 -14.59
CA SER A 25 -8.14 -13.15 -13.94
C SER A 25 -6.62 -13.22 -13.87
N ALA A 26 -6.10 -13.69 -12.73
CA ALA A 26 -4.70 -13.99 -12.59
C ALA A 26 -4.34 -15.23 -13.42
N VAL A 27 -3.19 -15.20 -14.09
CA VAL A 27 -2.57 -16.35 -14.75
C VAL A 27 -1.28 -16.74 -14.04
N ASP A 28 -0.74 -17.90 -14.34
CA ASP A 28 0.55 -18.30 -13.81
C ASP A 28 1.63 -17.30 -14.17
N TYR A 29 2.64 -17.19 -13.29
CA TYR A 29 3.70 -16.22 -13.50
C TYR A 29 4.46 -16.49 -14.80
N ASP A 30 4.48 -15.50 -15.67
CA ASP A 30 5.29 -15.47 -16.88
C ASP A 30 6.09 -14.15 -16.90
N PRO A 31 7.44 -14.21 -17.00
CA PRO A 31 8.28 -13.00 -17.02
C PRO A 31 8.04 -12.10 -18.25
N LYS A 32 7.36 -12.60 -19.29
CA LYS A 32 6.97 -11.82 -20.46
C LYS A 32 5.70 -11.00 -20.25
N LEU A 33 4.92 -11.34 -19.22
CA LEU A 33 3.68 -10.67 -18.86
C LEU A 33 3.89 -9.70 -17.69
N ILE A 34 2.92 -8.80 -17.50
CA ILE A 34 2.91 -7.88 -16.37
C ILE A 34 2.62 -8.67 -15.08
N SER A 35 3.43 -8.45 -14.04
CA SER A 35 3.16 -9.02 -12.72
C SER A 35 1.88 -8.45 -12.13
N TYR A 36 1.07 -9.31 -11.53
CA TYR A 36 -0.26 -8.97 -11.02
C TYR A 36 -0.26 -8.94 -9.50
N LEU A 37 -0.43 -7.75 -8.92
CA LEU A 37 -0.51 -7.56 -7.48
C LEU A 37 -1.94 -7.80 -7.01
N ARG A 38 -2.11 -8.78 -6.12
CA ARG A 38 -3.40 -9.16 -5.53
C ARG A 38 -3.43 -8.82 -4.03
N ILE A 39 -4.62 -8.80 -3.43
CA ILE A 39 -4.78 -8.60 -1.98
C ILE A 39 -4.07 -9.69 -1.15
N SER A 40 -3.94 -10.91 -1.69
CA SER A 40 -3.26 -12.04 -1.06
C SER A 40 -1.75 -11.90 -1.03
N ASP A 41 -1.19 -11.05 -1.88
CA ASP A 41 0.26 -10.88 -2.00
C ASP A 41 0.80 -9.82 -1.02
N ILE A 42 -0.10 -9.12 -0.32
CA ILE A 42 0.25 -8.07 0.65
C ILE A 42 0.15 -8.64 2.07
N ARG A 43 1.24 -8.54 2.84
CA ARG A 43 1.28 -8.89 4.26
C ARG A 43 0.76 -7.75 5.14
N ASP A 44 0.51 -8.06 6.43
CA ASP A 44 -0.01 -7.07 7.40
C ASP A 44 0.96 -5.92 7.66
N ASP A 45 2.26 -6.14 7.47
CA ASP A 45 3.32 -5.14 7.60
C ASP A 45 3.56 -4.31 6.33
N GLY A 46 2.75 -4.52 5.29
CA GLY A 46 2.86 -3.83 4.00
C GLY A 46 4.00 -4.35 3.11
N SER A 47 4.66 -5.44 3.47
CA SER A 47 5.60 -6.14 2.60
C SER A 47 4.85 -7.07 1.63
N LEU A 48 5.54 -7.49 0.56
CA LEU A 48 4.99 -8.42 -0.41
C LEU A 48 5.42 -9.86 -0.13
N ASP A 49 4.47 -10.78 -0.27
CA ASP A 49 4.74 -12.20 -0.41
C ASP A 49 4.62 -12.59 -1.89
N LEU A 50 5.76 -12.79 -2.52
CA LEU A 50 5.82 -13.11 -3.94
C LEU A 50 6.07 -14.60 -4.21
N ALA A 51 5.98 -15.47 -3.21
CA ALA A 51 6.16 -16.91 -3.37
C ALA A 51 5.14 -17.52 -4.36
N SER A 52 3.92 -16.97 -4.38
CA SER A 52 2.87 -17.36 -5.32
C SER A 52 2.58 -16.26 -6.37
N ARG A 53 3.63 -15.57 -6.81
CA ARG A 53 3.52 -14.49 -7.81
C ARG A 53 2.71 -14.92 -9.03
N LYS A 54 1.86 -14.02 -9.49
CA LYS A 54 1.02 -14.22 -10.68
C LYS A 54 1.27 -13.11 -11.70
N SER A 55 0.80 -13.37 -12.92
CA SER A 55 0.77 -12.40 -14.02
C SER A 55 -0.65 -12.10 -14.44
N VAL A 56 -0.83 -11.05 -15.23
CA VAL A 56 -2.08 -10.68 -15.89
C VAL A 56 -1.85 -10.62 -17.40
N ALA A 57 -2.73 -11.31 -18.16
CA ALA A 57 -2.64 -11.40 -19.61
C ALA A 57 -3.64 -10.47 -20.33
N ASP A 58 -4.24 -9.52 -19.63
CA ASP A 58 -5.19 -8.57 -20.22
C ASP A 58 -4.44 -7.39 -20.87
N PRO A 59 -4.72 -7.03 -22.13
CA PRO A 59 -4.05 -5.93 -22.82
C PRO A 59 -4.29 -4.55 -22.17
N LYS A 60 -5.31 -4.42 -21.31
CA LYS A 60 -5.57 -3.19 -20.54
C LYS A 60 -4.70 -3.07 -19.30
N ALA A 61 -3.93 -4.09 -18.94
CA ALA A 61 -3.14 -4.12 -17.69
C ALA A 61 -2.16 -2.95 -17.58
N GLU A 62 -1.63 -2.45 -18.71
CA GLU A 62 -0.73 -1.29 -18.72
C GLU A 62 -1.35 -0.02 -18.11
N LYS A 63 -2.67 0.15 -18.21
CA LYS A 63 -3.38 1.30 -17.61
C LYS A 63 -3.46 1.24 -16.09
N TYR A 64 -3.18 0.07 -15.52
CA TYR A 64 -3.26 -0.20 -14.10
C TYR A 64 -1.89 -0.42 -13.45
N MET A 65 -0.84 0.08 -14.08
CA MET A 65 0.50 0.01 -13.52
C MET A 65 0.64 0.92 -12.30
N LEU A 66 1.34 0.43 -11.28
CA LEU A 66 1.74 1.26 -10.13
C LEU A 66 2.91 2.15 -10.51
N LEU A 67 2.86 3.38 -10.02
CA LEU A 67 3.88 4.41 -10.21
C LEU A 67 4.46 4.85 -8.85
N PRO A 68 5.63 5.49 -8.81
CA PRO A 68 6.17 6.07 -7.57
C PRO A 68 5.15 6.96 -6.86
N ASN A 69 5.09 6.83 -5.53
CA ASN A 69 4.12 7.48 -4.63
C ASN A 69 2.69 6.90 -4.66
N ASP A 70 2.46 5.81 -5.38
CA ASP A 70 1.21 5.07 -5.28
C ASP A 70 1.20 4.22 -4.00
N ILE A 71 0.04 4.22 -3.34
CA ILE A 71 -0.30 3.28 -2.29
C ILE A 71 -1.58 2.56 -2.68
N VAL A 72 -1.64 1.23 -2.48
CA VAL A 72 -2.83 0.43 -2.71
C VAL A 72 -3.35 -0.16 -1.40
N PHE A 73 -4.67 -0.24 -1.28
CA PHE A 73 -5.37 -0.78 -0.11
C PHE A 73 -6.24 -1.95 -0.52
N ALA A 74 -6.16 -3.04 0.23
CA ALA A 74 -7.08 -4.17 0.09
C ALA A 74 -8.46 -3.77 0.65
N ARG A 75 -9.51 -3.95 -0.20
CA ARG A 75 -10.85 -3.45 0.12
C ARG A 75 -11.74 -4.47 0.80
N THR A 76 -11.44 -5.76 0.74
CA THR A 76 -12.38 -6.81 1.13
C THR A 76 -11.71 -8.06 1.69
N GLY A 77 -12.49 -8.86 2.41
CA GLY A 77 -12.09 -10.15 2.96
C GLY A 77 -11.15 -10.02 4.15
N ASN A 78 -10.44 -11.10 4.46
CA ASN A 78 -9.47 -11.15 5.58
C ASN A 78 -8.26 -10.22 5.37
N SER A 79 -8.07 -9.73 4.16
CA SER A 79 -7.00 -8.79 3.81
C SER A 79 -7.44 -7.31 3.91
N THR A 80 -8.69 -7.02 4.29
CA THR A 80 -9.20 -5.64 4.39
C THR A 80 -8.27 -4.80 5.25
N GLY A 81 -7.83 -3.66 4.72
CA GLY A 81 -6.88 -2.76 5.38
C GLY A 81 -5.42 -3.04 5.06
N ARG A 82 -5.04 -4.23 4.60
CA ARG A 82 -3.67 -4.44 4.12
C ARG A 82 -3.35 -3.43 3.04
N ASN A 83 -2.16 -2.87 3.08
CA ASN A 83 -1.77 -1.83 2.16
C ASN A 83 -0.32 -2.06 1.71
N TYR A 84 -0.02 -1.59 0.50
CA TYR A 84 1.32 -1.64 -0.05
C TYR A 84 1.66 -0.30 -0.69
N PHE A 85 2.72 0.32 -0.23
CA PHE A 85 3.30 1.52 -0.84
C PHE A 85 4.30 1.07 -1.90
N TYR A 86 4.06 1.44 -3.15
CA TYR A 86 4.84 0.96 -4.28
C TYR A 86 6.32 1.33 -4.17
N ASP A 87 7.16 0.30 -4.25
CA ASP A 87 8.62 0.41 -4.33
C ASP A 87 9.08 -0.12 -5.70
N PRO A 88 9.68 0.71 -6.58
CA PRO A 88 10.18 0.25 -7.87
C PRO A 88 11.21 -0.90 -7.79
N ARG A 89 11.87 -1.07 -6.63
CA ARG A 89 12.81 -2.17 -6.38
C ARG A 89 12.14 -3.55 -6.37
N ASP A 90 10.83 -3.60 -6.12
CA ASP A 90 10.06 -4.85 -6.10
C ASP A 90 9.60 -5.30 -7.50
N GLY A 91 9.82 -4.45 -8.52
CA GLY A 91 9.43 -4.69 -9.91
C GLY A 91 8.20 -3.93 -10.33
N LYS A 92 7.71 -4.22 -11.52
CA LYS A 92 6.54 -3.57 -12.12
C LYS A 92 5.29 -4.40 -11.86
N PHE A 93 4.20 -3.75 -11.39
CA PHE A 93 2.94 -4.42 -11.09
C PHE A 93 1.75 -3.67 -11.67
N ALA A 94 0.82 -4.43 -12.27
CA ALA A 94 -0.57 -3.99 -12.40
C ALA A 94 -1.34 -4.48 -11.16
N TYR A 95 -2.23 -3.65 -10.61
CA TYR A 95 -2.97 -3.98 -9.39
C TYR A 95 -4.37 -4.49 -9.68
N ALA A 96 -4.80 -5.48 -8.89
CA ALA A 96 -6.07 -6.21 -9.05
C ALA A 96 -7.29 -5.40 -8.59
N GLY A 97 -8.47 -5.74 -9.09
CA GLY A 97 -9.74 -5.05 -8.82
C GLY A 97 -10.20 -5.04 -7.36
N PHE A 98 -9.61 -5.87 -6.50
CA PHE A 98 -9.83 -5.84 -5.05
C PHE A 98 -8.86 -4.90 -4.32
N LEU A 99 -8.00 -4.21 -5.04
CA LEU A 99 -7.15 -3.14 -4.56
C LEU A 99 -7.68 -1.78 -5.00
N ILE A 100 -7.51 -0.78 -4.15
CA ILE A 100 -7.83 0.62 -4.43
C ILE A 100 -6.53 1.41 -4.33
N LYS A 101 -6.16 2.10 -5.40
CA LYS A 101 -4.95 2.91 -5.51
C LYS A 101 -5.24 4.36 -5.16
N PHE A 102 -4.32 4.98 -4.42
CA PHE A 102 -4.22 6.42 -4.22
C PHE A 102 -2.80 6.88 -4.57
N SER A 103 -2.70 7.96 -5.33
CA SER A 103 -1.42 8.57 -5.71
C SER A 103 -1.17 9.78 -4.81
N ILE A 104 -0.19 9.66 -3.92
CA ILE A 104 0.11 10.70 -2.92
C ILE A 104 0.83 11.87 -3.59
N ASP A 105 0.38 13.11 -3.31
CA ASP A 105 1.01 14.31 -3.85
C ASP A 105 2.26 14.69 -3.02
N PRO A 106 3.48 14.58 -3.58
CA PRO A 106 4.71 14.91 -2.87
C PRO A 106 4.87 16.40 -2.57
N LYS A 107 4.05 17.27 -3.21
CA LYS A 107 4.03 18.71 -2.94
C LYS A 107 3.34 19.02 -1.62
N LEU A 108 2.39 18.19 -1.20
CA LEU A 108 1.59 18.40 0.00
C LEU A 108 2.17 17.71 1.22
N VAL A 109 2.68 16.47 1.05
CA VAL A 109 3.21 15.65 2.15
C VAL A 109 4.46 14.89 1.72
N ASN A 110 5.19 14.30 2.66
CA ASN A 110 6.16 13.26 2.33
C ASN A 110 5.42 11.96 2.04
N PRO A 111 5.40 11.41 0.80
CA PRO A 111 4.62 10.22 0.48
C PRO A 111 5.01 9.00 1.32
N ARG A 112 6.28 8.87 1.67
CA ARG A 112 6.75 7.75 2.50
C ARG A 112 6.28 7.85 3.96
N TYR A 113 5.92 9.04 4.44
CA TYR A 113 5.26 9.19 5.73
C TYR A 113 3.92 8.46 5.74
N ILE A 114 3.16 8.53 4.65
CA ILE A 114 1.87 7.83 4.51
C ILE A 114 2.06 6.31 4.55
N LYS A 115 3.14 5.79 3.93
CA LYS A 115 3.52 4.37 4.07
C LYS A 115 3.56 3.95 5.54
N TYR A 116 4.28 4.68 6.37
CA TYR A 116 4.47 4.33 7.78
C TYR A 116 3.23 4.64 8.63
N TYR A 117 2.50 5.72 8.31
CA TYR A 117 1.22 6.00 8.95
C TYR A 117 0.24 4.82 8.78
N CYS A 118 0.16 4.26 7.58
CA CYS A 118 -0.71 3.12 7.27
C CYS A 118 -0.24 1.78 7.88
N GLN A 119 0.86 1.77 8.64
CA GLN A 119 1.29 0.63 9.45
C GLN A 119 1.11 0.89 10.96
N SER A 120 0.64 2.09 11.35
CA SER A 120 0.46 2.47 12.75
C SER A 120 -0.80 1.85 13.37
N SER A 121 -0.81 1.79 14.71
CA SER A 121 -2.01 1.39 15.47
C SER A 121 -3.21 2.30 15.19
N THR A 122 -2.98 3.60 14.95
CA THR A 122 -4.05 4.54 14.60
C THR A 122 -4.77 4.13 13.32
N TYR A 123 -4.02 3.76 12.29
CA TYR A 123 -4.58 3.26 11.04
C TYR A 123 -5.35 1.94 11.25
N TRP A 124 -4.74 0.97 11.92
CA TRP A 124 -5.36 -0.33 12.13
C TRP A 124 -6.60 -0.27 13.02
N ASN A 125 -6.64 0.63 14.01
CA ASN A 125 -7.84 0.90 14.80
C ASN A 125 -8.97 1.50 13.93
N TRP A 126 -8.62 2.39 12.99
CA TRP A 126 -9.58 2.90 12.02
C TRP A 126 -10.12 1.79 11.11
N VAL A 127 -9.27 0.91 10.57
CA VAL A 127 -9.71 -0.26 9.78
C VAL A 127 -10.60 -1.17 10.60
N ALA A 128 -10.24 -1.46 11.84
CA ALA A 128 -11.00 -2.33 12.73
C ALA A 128 -12.42 -1.80 13.01
N SER A 129 -12.63 -0.48 12.96
CA SER A 129 -13.95 0.12 13.15
C SER A 129 -14.99 -0.26 12.06
N PHE A 130 -14.54 -0.80 10.91
CA PHE A 130 -15.40 -1.31 9.85
C PHE A 130 -15.66 -2.82 9.94
N ASN A 131 -15.06 -3.52 10.89
CA ASN A 131 -15.28 -4.94 11.13
C ASN A 131 -16.42 -5.09 12.16
N SER A 132 -17.66 -4.89 11.75
CA SER A 132 -18.83 -5.07 12.63
C SER A 132 -19.51 -6.42 12.39
N GLY A 133 -19.40 -7.33 13.37
CA GLY A 133 -20.13 -8.59 13.38
C GLY A 133 -19.63 -9.65 12.40
N SER A 134 -20.52 -10.53 11.95
CA SER A 134 -20.23 -11.68 11.07
C SER A 134 -19.92 -11.31 9.61
N THR A 135 -19.97 -10.03 9.26
CA THR A 135 -19.77 -9.59 7.88
C THR A 135 -18.29 -9.25 7.64
N ARG A 136 -17.70 -9.86 6.61
CA ARG A 136 -16.32 -9.54 6.19
C ARG A 136 -16.21 -8.05 5.90
N GLY A 137 -15.22 -7.38 6.50
CA GLY A 137 -14.97 -5.96 6.28
C GLY A 137 -14.91 -5.62 4.79
N ASN A 138 -15.54 -4.52 4.40
CA ASN A 138 -15.47 -3.99 3.05
C ASN A 138 -15.34 -2.48 3.14
N ILE A 139 -14.17 -1.96 2.72
CA ILE A 139 -13.87 -0.53 2.70
C ILE A 139 -13.76 -0.11 1.23
N ASN A 140 -14.69 0.71 0.77
CA ASN A 140 -14.70 1.19 -0.62
C ASN A 140 -13.81 2.44 -0.80
N ALA A 141 -13.62 2.87 -2.06
CA ALA A 141 -12.76 4.00 -2.39
C ALA A 141 -13.22 5.31 -1.71
N LYS A 142 -14.54 5.55 -1.61
CA LYS A 142 -15.08 6.72 -0.93
C LYS A 142 -14.73 6.71 0.56
N THR A 143 -14.87 5.58 1.22
CA THR A 143 -14.54 5.43 2.64
C THR A 143 -13.04 5.65 2.89
N TYR A 144 -12.15 5.04 2.08
CA TYR A 144 -10.72 5.30 2.16
C TYR A 144 -10.38 6.78 1.90
N SER A 145 -11.08 7.46 0.98
CA SER A 145 -10.86 8.89 0.71
C SER A 145 -11.04 9.76 1.96
N PHE A 146 -11.96 9.40 2.86
CA PHE A 146 -12.19 10.09 4.13
C PHE A 146 -11.37 9.54 5.31
N MET A 147 -10.43 8.63 5.08
CA MET A 147 -9.56 8.12 6.13
C MET A 147 -8.80 9.27 6.80
N PRO A 148 -8.91 9.44 8.13
CA PRO A 148 -8.24 10.52 8.83
C PRO A 148 -6.73 10.22 8.93
N ILE A 149 -5.92 11.22 8.59
CA ILE A 149 -4.46 11.17 8.67
C ILE A 149 -3.98 12.34 9.49
N PHE A 150 -3.20 12.05 10.52
CA PHE A 150 -2.50 13.08 11.28
C PHE A 150 -1.21 13.46 10.57
N LEU A 151 -1.08 14.73 10.19
CA LEU A 151 0.10 15.27 9.56
C LEU A 151 0.86 16.17 10.54
N PRO A 152 2.03 15.75 11.03
CA PRO A 152 2.97 16.65 11.69
C PRO A 152 3.60 17.59 10.65
N SER A 153 4.46 18.50 11.10
CA SER A 153 5.20 19.38 10.20
C SER A 153 6.02 18.57 9.18
N ARG A 154 6.29 19.13 7.99
CA ARG A 154 7.07 18.45 6.95
C ARG A 154 8.43 17.99 7.48
N CYS A 155 9.09 18.78 8.29
CA CYS A 155 10.38 18.42 8.89
C CYS A 155 10.25 17.18 9.79
N GLU A 156 9.18 17.08 10.58
CA GLU A 156 8.90 15.90 11.42
C GLU A 156 8.55 14.67 10.55
N GLN A 157 7.77 14.84 9.47
CA GLN A 157 7.51 13.76 8.51
C GLN A 157 8.82 13.21 7.93
N ASP A 158 9.70 14.10 7.48
CA ASP A 158 10.99 13.74 6.88
C ASP A 158 11.91 13.04 7.89
N PHE A 159 11.89 13.50 9.15
CA PHE A 159 12.63 12.86 10.24
C PHE A 159 12.12 11.44 10.55
N ILE A 160 10.81 11.26 10.65
CA ILE A 160 10.17 9.95 10.88
C ILE A 160 10.52 9.01 9.72
N VAL A 161 10.39 9.48 8.48
CA VAL A 161 10.70 8.70 7.28
C VAL A 161 12.16 8.25 7.30
N LYS A 162 13.10 9.14 7.60
CA LYS A 162 14.54 8.81 7.65
C LYS A 162 14.82 7.66 8.63
N ILE A 163 14.21 7.67 9.81
CA ILE A 163 14.38 6.60 10.81
C ILE A 163 13.76 5.30 10.31
N CYS A 164 12.50 5.36 9.89
CA CYS A 164 11.77 4.17 9.46
C CYS A 164 12.36 3.54 8.20
N ASP A 165 12.84 4.34 7.25
CA ASP A 165 13.53 3.85 6.05
C ASP A 165 14.82 3.12 6.42
N SER A 166 15.62 3.66 7.35
CA SER A 166 16.86 3.02 7.80
C SER A 166 16.60 1.64 8.40
N ILE A 167 15.49 1.49 9.15
CA ILE A 167 15.09 0.20 9.74
C ILE A 167 14.58 -0.74 8.64
N SER A 168 13.72 -0.25 7.75
CA SER A 168 13.15 -1.05 6.65
C SER A 168 14.24 -1.58 5.72
N ASP A 169 15.25 -0.76 5.40
CA ASP A 169 16.36 -1.18 4.55
C ASP A 169 17.24 -2.23 5.25
N LYS A 170 17.45 -2.14 6.57
CA LYS A 170 18.15 -3.19 7.34
C LYS A 170 17.39 -4.51 7.32
N ILE A 171 16.07 -4.46 7.54
CA ILE A 171 15.21 -5.65 7.46
C ILE A 171 15.32 -6.28 6.06
N ARG A 172 15.24 -5.47 4.99
CA ARG A 172 15.36 -5.95 3.62
C ARG A 172 16.72 -6.62 3.35
N VAL A 173 17.81 -6.03 3.84
CA VAL A 173 19.15 -6.62 3.70
C VAL A 173 19.25 -7.94 4.46
N ASN A 174 18.76 -7.99 5.71
CA ASN A 174 18.78 -9.21 6.51
C ASN A 174 17.97 -10.33 5.87
N ASN A 175 16.78 -10.04 5.34
CA ASN A 175 15.96 -11.04 4.64
C ASN A 175 16.72 -11.62 3.42
N ARG A 176 17.38 -10.76 2.63
CA ARG A 176 18.20 -11.24 1.50
C ARG A 176 19.37 -12.12 1.95
N ILE A 177 20.02 -11.77 3.07
CA ILE A 177 21.09 -12.62 3.64
C ILE A 177 20.52 -13.98 4.05
N ASN A 178 19.37 -14.00 4.72
CA ASN A 178 18.71 -15.24 5.11
C ASN A 178 18.34 -16.10 3.90
N ASP A 179 17.82 -15.50 2.83
CA ASP A 179 17.49 -16.20 1.58
C ASP A 179 18.73 -16.85 0.97
N TYR A 180 19.90 -16.19 1.03
CA TYR A 180 21.17 -16.77 0.55
C TYR A 180 21.72 -17.89 1.44
N LEU A 181 21.43 -17.83 2.75
CA LEU A 181 21.91 -18.87 3.69
C LEU A 181 21.04 -20.14 3.67
N THR A 182 19.84 -20.04 3.14
CA THR A 182 18.86 -21.15 3.08
C THR A 182 18.71 -21.75 1.68
N ALA A 183 19.38 -21.20 0.65
CA ALA A 183 19.41 -21.70 -0.72
C ALA A 183 20.58 -22.67 -0.94
#